data_1da754d368e2bb3139afabd0881393e2
#
_entry.id   1da754d368e2bb3139afabd0881393e2
#
_cell.length_a   1.000
_cell.length_b   1.000
_cell.length_c   1.000
_cell.angle_alpha   90.00
_cell.angle_beta   90.00
_cell.angle_gamma   90.00
#
_symmetry.space_group_name_H-M   'P 1'
#
loop_
_entity.id
_entity.type
_entity.pdbx_description
1 polymer ?
#
loop_
_entity_poly.entity_id
_entity_poly.type
_entity_poly.pdbx_seq_one_letter_code
_entity_poly.pdbx_strand_id
1 'polypeptide(L)'
;MVTDPGTVWAGIRRFFGLRLAALQAAGIGEDRIVIDPGLGYFLGSTPGPSLAALAGIRELKEAFGVPVLVSPSRKSFLRTLTGRDVTRSGPATLAAEIFAAWQGADYIRTHDVAATRDALTLLAAIAREAGHGEACPPPGAGQGPGH
;
A
#
# COMPACT_ATOMS: atom_id res chain seq x y z
N MET A 1 -2.33 -23.27 9.42
CA MET A 1 -1.18 -23.33 8.50
C MET A 1 -0.57 -21.93 8.50
N VAL A 2 0.63 -21.78 9.05
CA VAL A 2 1.35 -20.50 9.02
C VAL A 2 1.92 -20.35 7.62
N THR A 3 1.38 -19.42 6.84
CA THR A 3 1.88 -19.16 5.48
C THR A 3 3.18 -18.37 5.61
N ASP A 4 4.27 -18.92 5.11
CA ASP A 4 5.56 -18.24 5.09
C ASP A 4 5.47 -16.93 4.30
N PRO A 5 5.96 -15.80 4.84
CA PRO A 5 5.91 -14.50 4.17
C PRO A 5 6.53 -14.50 2.76
N GLY A 6 7.60 -15.25 2.54
CA GLY A 6 8.24 -15.38 1.22
C GLY A 6 7.34 -16.06 0.20
N THR A 7 6.60 -17.08 0.62
CA THR A 7 5.61 -17.77 -0.23
C THR A 7 4.45 -16.85 -0.62
N VAL A 8 3.99 -16.01 0.32
CA VAL A 8 2.93 -15.02 0.05
C VAL A 8 3.41 -14.01 -0.97
N TRP A 9 4.61 -13.50 -0.80
CA TRP A 9 5.19 -12.50 -1.70
C TRP A 9 5.37 -13.04 -3.12
N ALA A 10 5.92 -14.24 -3.26
CA ALA A 10 6.03 -14.92 -4.56
C ALA A 10 4.66 -15.14 -5.21
N GLY A 11 3.64 -15.47 -4.42
CA GLY A 11 2.25 -15.61 -4.86
C GLY A 11 1.67 -14.30 -5.40
N ILE A 12 1.88 -13.18 -4.71
CA ILE A 12 1.45 -11.84 -5.13
C ILE A 12 2.10 -11.47 -6.48
N ARG A 13 3.41 -11.63 -6.59
CA ARG A 13 4.14 -11.32 -7.85
C ARG A 13 3.65 -12.17 -9.01
N ARG A 14 3.48 -13.47 -8.81
CA ARG A 14 2.95 -14.37 -9.84
C ARG A 14 1.54 -13.98 -10.27
N PHE A 15 0.68 -13.66 -9.31
CA PHE A 15 -0.70 -13.24 -9.59
C PHE A 15 -0.73 -11.99 -10.48
N PHE A 16 0.00 -10.94 -10.12
CA PHE A 16 0.02 -9.72 -10.91
C PHE A 16 0.67 -9.92 -12.27
N GLY A 17 1.75 -10.66 -12.38
CA GLY A 17 2.38 -10.98 -13.66
C GLY A 17 1.41 -11.61 -14.64
N LEU A 18 0.64 -12.61 -14.20
CA LEU A 18 -0.37 -13.28 -15.03
C LEU A 18 -1.55 -12.35 -15.38
N ARG A 19 -2.03 -11.57 -14.39
CA ARG A 19 -3.20 -10.69 -14.60
C ARG A 19 -2.89 -9.51 -15.52
N LEU A 20 -1.75 -8.87 -15.32
CA LEU A 20 -1.33 -7.75 -16.17
C LEU A 20 -1.11 -8.20 -17.61
N ALA A 21 -0.44 -9.35 -17.82
CA ALA A 21 -0.30 -9.91 -19.17
C ALA A 21 -1.66 -10.20 -19.83
N ALA A 22 -2.62 -10.73 -19.08
CA ALA A 22 -3.97 -10.99 -19.61
C ALA A 22 -4.72 -9.68 -19.96
N LEU A 23 -4.59 -8.63 -19.13
CA LEU A 23 -5.20 -7.32 -19.38
C LEU A 23 -4.59 -6.66 -20.61
N GLN A 24 -3.28 -6.70 -20.75
CA GLN A 24 -2.58 -6.18 -21.93
C GLN A 24 -3.00 -6.92 -23.21
N ALA A 25 -3.09 -8.26 -23.15
CA ALA A 25 -3.59 -9.06 -24.28
C ALA A 25 -5.04 -8.72 -24.65
N ALA A 26 -5.85 -8.26 -23.71
CA ALA A 26 -7.21 -7.77 -23.93
C ALA A 26 -7.26 -6.29 -24.40
N GLY A 27 -6.11 -5.65 -24.64
CA GLY A 27 -6.02 -4.27 -25.11
C GLY A 27 -6.20 -3.20 -24.03
N ILE A 28 -6.06 -3.55 -22.75
CA ILE A 28 -6.11 -2.60 -21.64
C ILE A 28 -4.69 -2.07 -21.40
N GLY A 29 -4.48 -0.76 -21.59
CA GLY A 29 -3.20 -0.09 -21.37
C GLY A 29 -2.86 0.05 -19.90
N GLU A 30 -1.58 0.13 -19.59
CA GLU A 30 -1.06 0.27 -18.22
C GLU A 30 -1.53 1.56 -17.54
N ASP A 31 -1.78 2.62 -18.30
CA ASP A 31 -2.35 3.90 -17.87
C ASP A 31 -3.75 3.79 -17.26
N ARG A 32 -4.42 2.65 -17.48
CA ARG A 32 -5.77 2.35 -16.97
C ARG A 32 -5.78 1.34 -15.84
N ILE A 33 -4.62 0.97 -15.32
CA ILE A 33 -4.48 -0.10 -14.33
C ILE A 33 -3.91 0.47 -13.03
N VAL A 34 -4.53 0.09 -11.93
CA VAL A 34 -4.01 0.26 -10.56
C VAL A 34 -4.02 -1.12 -9.91
N ILE A 35 -2.94 -1.51 -9.26
CA ILE A 35 -2.86 -2.80 -8.56
C ILE A 35 -3.02 -2.62 -7.06
N ASP A 36 -3.74 -3.56 -6.42
CA ASP A 36 -3.92 -3.63 -4.96
C ASP A 36 -3.49 -5.03 -4.50
N PRO A 37 -2.39 -5.17 -3.72
CA PRO A 37 -1.92 -6.47 -3.25
C PRO A 37 -2.89 -7.15 -2.27
N GLY A 38 -3.90 -6.44 -1.80
CA GLY A 38 -4.80 -6.90 -0.75
C GLY A 38 -4.12 -6.92 0.62
N LEU A 39 -4.90 -6.75 1.67
CA LEU A 39 -4.44 -6.88 3.06
C LEU A 39 -5.54 -7.52 3.89
N GLY A 40 -5.15 -8.16 5.00
CA GLY A 40 -6.07 -8.84 5.92
C GLY A 40 -6.42 -10.24 5.46
N TYR A 41 -7.67 -10.64 5.58
CA TYR A 41 -8.11 -12.02 5.33
C TYR A 41 -7.82 -12.58 3.94
N PHE A 42 -7.65 -11.72 2.92
CA PHE A 42 -7.28 -12.15 1.57
C PHE A 42 -5.92 -12.83 1.50
N LEU A 43 -5.01 -12.46 2.38
CA LEU A 43 -3.65 -12.99 2.42
C LEU A 43 -3.47 -14.09 3.49
N GLY A 44 -4.45 -14.27 4.36
CA GLY A 44 -4.41 -15.29 5.41
C GLY A 44 -4.98 -14.85 6.75
N SER A 45 -5.05 -15.78 7.70
CA SER A 45 -5.60 -15.55 9.04
C SER A 45 -4.61 -14.94 10.04
N THR A 46 -3.32 -14.91 9.70
CA THR A 46 -2.25 -14.35 10.54
C THR A 46 -1.78 -12.98 10.00
N PRO A 47 -1.17 -12.12 10.82
CA PRO A 47 -0.63 -10.83 10.39
C PRO A 47 0.51 -10.90 9.37
N GLY A 48 1.33 -11.95 9.42
CA GLY A 48 2.55 -12.09 8.63
C GLY A 48 2.39 -11.79 7.13
N PRO A 49 1.41 -12.40 6.43
CA PRO A 49 1.16 -12.12 5.02
C PRO A 49 0.88 -10.65 4.70
N SER A 50 0.07 -9.98 5.54
CA SER A 50 -0.22 -8.54 5.35
C SER A 50 0.99 -7.66 5.60
N LEU A 51 1.83 -8.02 6.58
CA LEU A 51 3.09 -7.33 6.84
C LEU A 51 4.07 -7.50 5.68
N ALA A 52 4.17 -8.71 5.12
CA ALA A 52 5.00 -8.97 3.96
C ALA A 52 4.54 -8.17 2.73
N ALA A 53 3.23 -8.08 2.49
CA ALA A 53 2.66 -7.28 1.41
C ALA A 53 2.97 -5.77 1.59
N LEU A 54 2.82 -5.24 2.80
CA LEU A 54 3.17 -3.85 3.11
C LEU A 54 4.67 -3.58 2.92
N ALA A 55 5.52 -4.45 3.42
CA ALA A 55 6.97 -4.33 3.28
C ALA A 55 7.43 -4.39 1.81
N GLY A 56 6.70 -5.12 0.98
CA GLY A 56 7.02 -5.34 -0.43
C GLY A 56 6.46 -4.31 -1.41
N ILE A 57 5.78 -3.24 -0.97
CA ILE A 57 5.13 -2.26 -1.86
C ILE A 57 6.12 -1.67 -2.87
N ARG A 58 7.31 -1.27 -2.43
CA ARG A 58 8.35 -0.71 -3.29
C ARG A 58 8.76 -1.70 -4.38
N GLU A 59 9.04 -2.94 -4.00
CA GLU A 59 9.40 -4.01 -4.93
C GLU A 59 8.27 -4.30 -5.93
N LEU A 60 7.00 -4.27 -5.47
CA LEU A 60 5.83 -4.46 -6.32
C LEU A 60 5.74 -3.37 -7.39
N LYS A 61 5.92 -2.11 -6.98
CA LYS A 61 5.91 -0.95 -7.88
C LYS A 61 7.03 -1.01 -8.91
N GLU A 62 8.25 -1.33 -8.48
CA GLU A 62 9.41 -1.48 -9.35
C GLU A 62 9.24 -2.65 -10.34
N ALA A 63 8.65 -3.76 -9.89
CA ALA A 63 8.47 -4.94 -10.72
C ALA A 63 7.45 -4.75 -11.86
N PHE A 64 6.41 -3.94 -11.64
CA PHE A 64 5.29 -3.85 -12.57
C PHE A 64 5.10 -2.46 -13.22
N GLY A 65 5.71 -1.41 -12.68
CA GLY A 65 5.66 -0.06 -13.25
C GLY A 65 4.29 0.61 -13.25
N VAL A 66 3.27 0.00 -12.65
CA VAL A 66 1.91 0.55 -12.57
C VAL A 66 1.62 1.09 -11.17
N PRO A 67 0.67 2.04 -11.02
CA PRO A 67 0.31 2.58 -9.72
C PRO A 67 -0.17 1.52 -8.73
N VAL A 68 0.23 1.66 -7.46
CA VAL A 68 -0.12 0.76 -6.36
C VAL A 68 -1.08 1.45 -5.40
N LEU A 69 -2.23 0.82 -5.16
CA LEU A 69 -3.19 1.20 -4.13
C LEU A 69 -3.05 0.27 -2.93
N VAL A 70 -3.13 0.83 -1.73
CA VAL A 70 -3.07 0.07 -0.48
C VAL A 70 -4.19 0.51 0.46
N SER A 71 -4.86 -0.45 1.10
CA SER A 71 -5.95 -0.18 2.04
C SER A 71 -5.71 -0.88 3.37
N PRO A 72 -4.84 -0.36 4.26
CA PRO A 72 -4.56 -0.98 5.56
C PRO A 72 -5.61 -0.63 6.63
N SER A 73 -6.42 0.39 6.39
CA SER A 73 -7.30 0.98 7.38
C SER A 73 -8.25 -0.02 8.02
N ARG A 74 -8.20 -0.12 9.34
CA ARG A 74 -9.05 -0.97 10.21
C ARG A 74 -8.97 -2.48 9.90
N LYS A 75 -7.93 -2.93 9.23
CA LYS A 75 -7.77 -4.34 8.86
C LYS A 75 -7.46 -5.22 10.07
N SER A 76 -7.85 -6.50 9.98
CA SER A 76 -7.75 -7.47 11.07
C SER A 76 -6.33 -7.66 11.59
N PHE A 77 -5.33 -7.65 10.71
CA PHE A 77 -3.94 -7.87 11.11
C PHE A 77 -3.42 -6.77 12.06
N LEU A 78 -3.88 -5.52 11.92
CA LEU A 78 -3.53 -4.43 12.84
C LEU A 78 -4.09 -4.70 14.24
N ARG A 79 -5.34 -5.16 14.31
CA ARG A 79 -5.99 -5.49 15.58
C ARG A 79 -5.33 -6.69 16.25
N THR A 80 -4.98 -7.70 15.48
CA THR A 80 -4.27 -8.89 15.99
C THR A 80 -2.91 -8.53 16.59
N LEU A 81 -2.15 -7.64 15.92
CA LEU A 81 -0.84 -7.23 16.39
C LEU A 81 -0.88 -6.34 17.64
N THR A 82 -1.85 -5.43 17.69
CA THR A 82 -1.91 -4.44 18.77
C THR A 82 -2.78 -4.86 19.96
N GLY A 83 -3.56 -5.92 19.82
CA GLY A 83 -4.56 -6.33 20.81
C GLY A 83 -5.71 -5.32 20.97
N ARG A 84 -5.87 -4.39 20.02
CA ARG A 84 -6.91 -3.34 20.07
C ARG A 84 -8.11 -3.72 19.22
N ASP A 85 -9.29 -3.26 19.62
CA ASP A 85 -10.49 -3.34 18.80
C ASP A 85 -10.47 -2.33 17.64
N VAL A 86 -11.50 -2.38 16.78
CA VAL A 86 -11.60 -1.52 15.60
C VAL A 86 -11.68 -0.03 15.96
N THR A 87 -12.30 0.32 17.08
CA THR A 87 -12.49 1.72 17.53
C THR A 87 -11.18 2.35 18.01
N ARG A 88 -10.23 1.53 18.44
CA ARG A 88 -8.92 1.95 18.94
C ARG A 88 -7.77 1.64 17.98
N SER A 89 -8.08 1.24 16.75
CA SER A 89 -7.07 0.88 15.74
C SER A 89 -6.52 2.08 14.96
N GLY A 90 -6.96 3.30 15.26
CA GLY A 90 -6.55 4.53 14.57
C GLY A 90 -5.03 4.72 14.48
N PRO A 91 -4.28 4.71 15.60
CA PRO A 91 -2.83 4.87 15.57
C PRO A 91 -2.11 3.81 14.74
N ALA A 92 -2.50 2.54 14.85
CA ALA A 92 -1.91 1.45 14.07
C ALA A 92 -2.26 1.57 12.58
N THR A 93 -3.50 2.00 12.27
CA THR A 93 -3.92 2.31 10.91
C THR A 93 -3.04 3.39 10.31
N LEU A 94 -2.90 4.52 11.00
CA LEU A 94 -2.10 5.65 10.52
C LEU A 94 -0.63 5.28 10.32
N ALA A 95 -0.04 4.50 11.23
CA ALA A 95 1.32 4.00 11.09
C ALA A 95 1.49 3.13 9.83
N ALA A 96 0.55 2.24 9.54
CA ALA A 96 0.58 1.40 8.35
C ALA A 96 0.40 2.22 7.05
N GLU A 97 -0.44 3.25 7.07
CA GLU A 97 -0.67 4.17 5.96
C GLU A 97 0.55 5.01 5.64
N ILE A 98 1.19 5.58 6.68
CA ILE A 98 2.46 6.32 6.54
C ILE A 98 3.54 5.42 5.99
N PHE A 99 3.67 4.20 6.51
CA PHE A 99 4.65 3.23 6.01
C PHE A 99 4.41 2.88 4.54
N ALA A 100 3.15 2.65 4.15
CA ALA A 100 2.78 2.37 2.76
C ALA A 100 3.17 3.53 1.82
N ALA A 101 2.90 4.77 2.22
CA ALA A 101 3.30 5.95 1.47
C ALA A 101 4.83 6.06 1.35
N TRP A 102 5.56 5.81 2.45
CA TRP A 102 7.01 5.80 2.46
C TRP A 102 7.60 4.73 1.52
N GLN A 103 6.94 3.59 1.39
CA GLN A 103 7.28 2.54 0.44
C GLN A 103 6.91 2.89 -1.02
N GLY A 104 6.24 4.02 -1.24
CA GLY A 104 5.91 4.50 -2.59
C GLY A 104 4.53 4.10 -3.10
N ALA A 105 3.58 3.73 -2.21
CA ALA A 105 2.18 3.58 -2.62
C ALA A 105 1.66 4.87 -3.25
N ASP A 106 0.97 4.77 -4.39
CA ASP A 106 0.42 5.91 -5.11
C ASP A 106 -0.94 6.33 -4.55
N TYR A 107 -1.70 5.35 -4.05
CA TYR A 107 -3.02 5.56 -3.47
C TYR A 107 -3.15 4.86 -2.13
N ILE A 108 -3.71 5.56 -1.16
CA ILE A 108 -4.08 5.00 0.15
C ILE A 108 -5.59 5.17 0.34
N ARG A 109 -6.28 4.04 0.50
CA ARG A 109 -7.70 4.05 0.84
C ARG A 109 -7.85 3.93 2.35
N THR A 110 -8.37 4.98 2.96
CA THR A 110 -8.52 5.11 4.41
C THR A 110 -9.94 5.48 4.82
N HIS A 111 -10.27 5.28 6.11
CA HIS A 111 -11.50 5.76 6.73
C HIS A 111 -11.35 7.16 7.33
N ASP A 112 -10.11 7.60 7.58
CA ASP A 112 -9.80 8.92 8.16
C ASP A 112 -8.83 9.67 7.24
N VAL A 113 -9.38 10.27 6.20
CA VAL A 113 -8.60 10.99 5.19
C VAL A 113 -7.90 12.20 5.80
N ALA A 114 -8.50 12.88 6.79
CA ALA A 114 -7.93 14.06 7.41
C ALA A 114 -6.64 13.68 8.17
N ALA A 115 -6.71 12.68 9.05
CA ALA A 115 -5.55 12.22 9.82
C ALA A 115 -4.42 11.72 8.91
N THR A 116 -4.74 10.95 7.88
CA THR A 116 -3.76 10.45 6.91
C THR A 116 -3.07 11.59 6.16
N ARG A 117 -3.84 12.57 5.67
CA ARG A 117 -3.31 13.73 4.95
C ARG A 117 -2.40 14.57 5.84
N ASP A 118 -2.81 14.86 7.07
CA ASP A 118 -2.03 15.66 8.01
C ASP A 118 -0.71 14.97 8.35
N ALA A 119 -0.72 13.68 8.60
CA ALA A 119 0.47 12.89 8.86
C ALA A 119 1.44 12.87 7.66
N LEU A 120 0.95 12.69 6.44
CA LEU A 120 1.76 12.72 5.22
C LEU A 120 2.31 14.12 4.94
N THR A 121 1.56 15.16 5.23
CA THR A 121 2.02 16.56 5.10
C THR A 121 3.19 16.84 6.03
N LEU A 122 3.09 16.42 7.30
CA LEU A 122 4.16 16.57 8.27
C LEU A 122 5.39 15.75 7.86
N LEU A 123 5.20 14.50 7.45
CA LEU A 123 6.29 13.63 7.00
C LEU A 123 7.04 14.24 5.81
N ALA A 124 6.32 14.77 4.82
CA ALA A 124 6.92 15.44 3.67
C ALA A 124 7.71 16.70 4.07
N ALA A 125 7.23 17.46 5.05
CA ALA A 125 7.96 18.61 5.58
C ALA A 125 9.26 18.19 6.27
N ILE A 126 9.22 17.16 7.12
CA ILE A 126 10.40 16.60 7.80
C ILE A 126 11.43 16.07 6.78
N ALA A 127 10.96 15.33 5.77
CA ALA A 127 11.84 14.77 4.74
C ALA A 127 12.59 15.85 3.94
N ARG A 128 11.94 16.97 3.65
CA ARG A 128 12.59 18.12 2.99
C ARG A 128 13.69 18.75 3.85
N GLU A 129 13.42 18.97 5.13
CA GLU A 129 14.42 19.51 6.07
C GLU A 129 15.62 18.56 6.27
N ALA A 130 15.36 17.25 6.25
CA ALA A 130 16.39 16.22 6.36
C ALA A 130 17.21 16.01 5.07
N GLY A 131 16.93 16.74 3.99
CA GLY A 131 17.62 16.57 2.70
C GLY A 131 17.22 15.29 1.94
N HIS A 132 16.14 14.62 2.33
CA HIS A 132 15.61 13.41 1.71
C HIS A 132 14.49 13.74 0.70
N GLY A 133 14.66 14.78 -0.10
CA GLY A 133 13.61 15.37 -0.95
C GLY A 133 12.93 14.46 -1.96
N GLU A 134 13.48 13.27 -2.22
CA GLU A 134 12.91 12.29 -3.16
C GLU A 134 12.28 11.05 -2.46
N ALA A 135 12.47 10.89 -1.16
CA ALA A 135 12.03 9.67 -0.45
C ALA A 135 10.55 9.65 -0.07
N CYS A 136 9.84 10.78 -0.16
CA CYS A 136 8.40 10.85 0.09
C CYS A 136 7.75 11.71 -1.01
N PRO A 137 6.96 11.15 -1.92
CA PRO A 137 6.23 11.95 -2.89
C PRO A 137 5.26 12.88 -2.16
N PRO A 138 5.15 14.17 -2.55
CA PRO A 138 4.22 15.10 -1.93
C PRO A 138 2.79 14.58 -2.09
N PRO A 139 1.95 14.70 -1.05
CA PRO A 139 0.54 14.36 -1.17
C PRO A 139 -0.10 15.29 -2.21
N GLY A 140 -0.63 14.73 -3.28
CA GLY A 140 -1.47 15.46 -4.21
C GLY A 140 -0.90 15.89 -5.56
N ALA A 141 0.21 15.31 -6.03
CA ALA A 141 0.62 15.46 -7.43
C ALA A 141 -0.18 14.54 -8.37
N GLY A 142 -1.46 14.40 -8.12
CA GLY A 142 -2.40 13.88 -9.11
C GLY A 142 -2.58 14.94 -10.18
N GLN A 143 -1.94 14.78 -11.33
CA GLN A 143 -2.29 15.55 -12.52
C GLN A 143 -3.75 15.23 -12.83
N GLY A 144 -4.61 16.22 -12.65
CA GLY A 144 -5.99 16.16 -13.14
C GLY A 144 -5.99 15.87 -14.64
N PRO A 145 -7.02 15.20 -15.17
CA PRO A 145 -7.12 14.95 -16.60
C PRO A 145 -7.10 16.29 -17.32
N GLY A 146 -6.06 16.51 -18.11
CA GLY A 146 -6.02 17.59 -19.08
C GLY A 146 -7.17 17.42 -20.06
N HIS A 147 -7.90 18.50 -20.27
CA HIS A 147 -8.97 18.63 -21.25
C HIS A 147 -8.47 18.34 -22.66
#